data_f3e6c271f2a7d82350f7cd068ef2176d
#
_entry.id   f3e6c271f2a7d82350f7cd068ef2176d
#
_cell.length_a   1.000
_cell.length_b   1.000
_cell.length_c   1.000
_cell.angle_alpha   90.00
_cell.angle_beta   90.00
_cell.angle_gamma   90.00
#
_symmetry.space_group_name_H-M   'P 1'
#
loop_
_entity.id
_entity.type
_entity.pdbx_description
1 polymer ?
#
loop_
_entity_poly.entity_id
_entity_poly.type
_entity_poly.pdbx_seq_one_letter_code
_entity_poly.pdbx_strand_id
1 'polypeptide(L)'
;MEKLTTMMNIEQVREYALKLCGVTEDQPFGDDVVTFRVEGKIFLCLWLGGGKYDLAYQPRFACKLAPERNEELREHYGAITPAFHWNKKHWSDVYYTLLSTELVEAIIRESHQLIISTLPKAVRAKYQNA
;
A
#
# COMPACT_ATOMS: atom_id res chain seq x y z
N MET A 1 -15.08 3.75 -29.17
CA MET A 1 -15.33 3.02 -27.93
C MET A 1 -14.72 3.74 -26.74
N GLU A 2 -15.49 3.88 -25.71
CA GLU A 2 -15.03 4.55 -24.53
C GLU A 2 -14.03 3.69 -23.78
N LYS A 3 -12.93 4.30 -23.39
CA LYS A 3 -11.93 3.61 -22.59
C LYS A 3 -12.37 3.65 -21.14
N LEU A 4 -12.64 2.49 -20.57
CA LEU A 4 -12.99 2.40 -19.16
C LEU A 4 -11.77 2.62 -18.31
N THR A 5 -11.96 3.32 -17.17
CA THR A 5 -10.90 3.46 -16.19
C THR A 5 -10.55 2.08 -15.68
N THR A 6 -9.29 1.71 -15.82
CA THR A 6 -8.81 0.43 -15.35
C THR A 6 -8.59 0.50 -13.84
N MET A 7 -9.11 -0.48 -13.13
CA MET A 7 -8.91 -0.61 -11.69
C MET A 7 -8.11 -1.86 -11.41
N MET A 8 -7.34 -1.83 -10.33
CA MET A 8 -6.54 -2.97 -9.94
C MET A 8 -7.38 -3.98 -9.17
N ASN A 9 -7.10 -5.27 -9.40
CA ASN A 9 -7.61 -6.33 -8.54
C ASN A 9 -6.52 -6.70 -7.52
N ILE A 10 -6.86 -7.61 -6.60
CA ILE A 10 -5.96 -8.00 -5.52
C ILE A 10 -4.65 -8.59 -6.03
N GLU A 11 -4.71 -9.42 -7.08
CA GLU A 11 -3.51 -10.03 -7.67
C GLU A 11 -2.58 -8.98 -8.26
N GLN A 12 -3.15 -7.98 -8.92
CA GLN A 12 -2.38 -6.91 -9.53
C GLN A 12 -1.70 -6.04 -8.49
N VAL A 13 -2.39 -5.75 -7.38
CA VAL A 13 -1.80 -4.99 -6.26
C VAL A 13 -0.61 -5.76 -5.71
N ARG A 14 -0.78 -7.05 -5.44
CA ARG A 14 0.29 -7.90 -4.94
C ARG A 14 1.48 -7.95 -5.90
N GLU A 15 1.21 -8.21 -7.17
CA GLU A 15 2.26 -8.28 -8.18
C GLU A 15 3.03 -6.97 -8.32
N TYR A 16 2.30 -5.85 -8.30
CA TYR A 16 2.93 -4.55 -8.42
C TYR A 16 3.88 -4.28 -7.24
N ALA A 17 3.41 -4.56 -6.02
CA ALA A 17 4.23 -4.37 -4.82
C ALA A 17 5.47 -5.26 -4.86
N LEU A 18 5.31 -6.55 -5.24
CA LEU A 18 6.41 -7.50 -5.26
C LEU A 18 7.48 -7.20 -6.29
N LYS A 19 7.14 -6.51 -7.38
CA LYS A 19 8.15 -6.19 -8.39
C LYS A 19 9.02 -5.00 -8.03
N LEU A 20 8.65 -4.25 -7.00
CA LEU A 20 9.48 -3.15 -6.52
C LEU A 20 10.75 -3.68 -5.87
N CYS A 21 11.83 -2.91 -5.96
CA CYS A 21 13.14 -3.37 -5.54
C CYS A 21 13.18 -3.76 -4.06
N GLY A 22 13.65 -4.98 -3.80
CA GLY A 22 13.90 -5.48 -2.45
C GLY A 22 12.66 -5.85 -1.64
N VAL A 23 11.49 -5.92 -2.28
CA VAL A 23 10.25 -6.22 -1.57
C VAL A 23 10.11 -7.71 -1.29
N THR A 24 9.75 -8.05 -0.06
CA THR A 24 9.36 -9.39 0.36
C THR A 24 7.96 -9.36 0.93
N GLU A 25 7.31 -10.52 0.98
CA GLU A 25 5.97 -10.62 1.57
C GLU A 25 5.94 -11.70 2.64
N ASP A 26 5.09 -11.51 3.64
CA ASP A 26 4.84 -12.52 4.67
C ASP A 26 3.45 -12.28 5.27
N GLN A 27 3.04 -13.16 6.20
CA GLN A 27 1.73 -13.09 6.82
C GLN A 27 1.82 -13.25 8.35
N PRO A 28 2.53 -12.32 9.03
CA PRO A 28 2.73 -12.45 10.48
C PRO A 28 1.46 -12.21 11.29
N PHE A 29 0.43 -11.61 10.68
CA PHE A 29 -0.81 -11.24 11.39
C PHE A 29 -1.97 -12.18 11.06
N GLY A 30 -1.71 -13.31 10.39
CA GLY A 30 -2.73 -14.28 10.05
C GLY A 30 -2.99 -14.38 8.55
N ASP A 31 -3.96 -15.22 8.20
CA ASP A 31 -4.23 -15.56 6.80
C ASP A 31 -5.00 -14.48 6.04
N ASP A 32 -5.52 -13.47 6.75
CA ASP A 32 -6.38 -12.44 6.16
C ASP A 32 -5.61 -11.25 5.60
N VAL A 33 -4.32 -11.16 5.89
CA VAL A 33 -3.53 -10.00 5.49
C VAL A 33 -2.13 -10.41 5.07
N VAL A 34 -1.65 -9.81 3.97
CA VAL A 34 -0.27 -9.99 3.50
C VAL A 34 0.48 -8.69 3.76
N THR A 35 1.65 -8.79 4.39
CA THR A 35 2.50 -7.63 4.61
C THR A 35 3.63 -7.62 3.58
N PHE A 36 3.99 -6.42 3.13
CA PHE A 36 5.09 -6.21 2.19
C PHE A 36 6.16 -5.37 2.87
N ARG A 37 7.41 -5.85 2.80
CA ARG A 37 8.53 -5.26 3.54
C ARG A 37 9.69 -4.93 2.62
N VAL A 38 10.45 -3.90 3.03
CA VAL A 38 11.77 -3.62 2.48
C VAL A 38 12.73 -3.59 3.65
N GLU A 39 13.79 -4.38 3.61
CA GLU A 39 14.76 -4.49 4.72
C GLU A 39 14.07 -4.74 6.07
N GLY A 40 13.04 -5.60 6.04
CA GLY A 40 12.29 -5.96 7.24
C GLY A 40 11.24 -4.96 7.69
N LYS A 41 11.16 -3.78 7.06
CA LYS A 41 10.20 -2.73 7.44
C LYS A 41 8.94 -2.84 6.60
N ILE A 42 7.78 -2.88 7.25
CA ILE A 42 6.48 -2.97 6.57
C ILE A 42 6.14 -1.61 5.97
N PHE A 43 5.76 -1.59 4.70
CA PHE A 43 5.26 -0.37 4.06
C PHE A 43 3.83 -0.53 3.53
N LEU A 44 3.35 -1.76 3.37
CA LEU A 44 2.02 -2.03 2.83
C LEU A 44 1.45 -3.29 3.46
N CYS A 45 0.16 -3.25 3.79
CA CYS A 45 -0.60 -4.41 4.30
C CYS A 45 -1.82 -4.58 3.43
N LEU A 46 -1.90 -5.70 2.71
CA LEU A 46 -2.99 -5.99 1.78
C LEU A 46 -3.98 -6.94 2.46
N TRP A 47 -5.23 -6.47 2.61
CA TRP A 47 -6.29 -7.27 3.19
C TRP A 47 -6.85 -8.21 2.13
N LEU A 48 -6.93 -9.50 2.48
CA LEU A 48 -7.42 -10.53 1.57
C LEU A 48 -8.92 -10.75 1.69
N GLY A 49 -9.51 -10.28 2.78
CA GLY A 49 -10.92 -10.51 3.05
C GLY A 49 -11.16 -11.92 3.60
N GLY A 50 -12.42 -12.27 3.76
CA GLY A 50 -12.79 -13.63 4.15
C GLY A 50 -12.75 -13.94 5.63
N GLY A 51 -12.38 -12.99 6.48
CA GLY A 51 -12.46 -13.17 7.91
C GLY A 51 -13.92 -13.28 8.35
N LYS A 52 -14.21 -14.11 9.34
CA LYS A 52 -15.59 -14.35 9.74
C LYS A 52 -16.33 -13.12 10.25
N TYR A 53 -15.57 -12.09 10.61
CA TYR A 53 -16.14 -10.83 11.07
C TYR A 53 -16.16 -9.74 10.01
N ASP A 54 -15.69 -10.04 8.81
CA ASP A 54 -15.58 -9.07 7.73
C ASP A 54 -16.79 -9.21 6.79
N LEU A 55 -17.99 -9.00 7.35
CA LEU A 55 -19.24 -9.18 6.62
C LEU A 55 -19.43 -8.19 5.48
N ALA A 56 -18.77 -7.05 5.57
CA ALA A 56 -18.86 -5.99 4.56
C ALA A 56 -17.47 -5.69 3.97
N TYR A 57 -16.71 -6.73 3.67
CA TYR A 57 -15.37 -6.59 3.15
C TYR A 57 -15.34 -5.74 1.88
N GLN A 58 -14.47 -4.76 1.88
CA GLN A 58 -14.15 -3.99 0.69
C GLN A 58 -12.64 -4.09 0.46
N PRO A 59 -12.22 -4.37 -0.78
CA PRO A 59 -10.80 -4.50 -1.10
C PRO A 59 -10.02 -3.24 -0.73
N ARG A 60 -9.01 -3.40 0.11
CA ARG A 60 -8.19 -2.29 0.56
C ARG A 60 -6.80 -2.75 0.97
N PHE A 61 -5.89 -1.82 1.00
CA PHE A 61 -4.60 -2.02 1.66
C PHE A 61 -4.32 -0.80 2.54
N ALA A 62 -3.51 -1.01 3.56
CA ALA A 62 -2.97 0.08 4.35
C ALA A 62 -1.54 0.34 3.86
N CYS A 63 -1.15 1.60 3.75
CA CYS A 63 0.23 1.93 3.38
C CYS A 63 0.73 3.12 4.18
N LYS A 64 2.04 3.18 4.34
CA LYS A 64 2.69 4.25 5.07
C LYS A 64 3.08 5.37 4.10
N LEU A 65 2.69 6.59 4.43
CA LEU A 65 3.00 7.78 3.62
C LEU A 65 3.39 8.92 4.56
N ALA A 66 4.06 9.94 4.00
CA ALA A 66 4.36 11.14 4.76
C ALA A 66 3.04 11.77 5.25
N PRO A 67 3.01 12.34 6.47
CA PRO A 67 1.76 12.92 7.02
C PRO A 67 1.09 13.93 6.09
N GLU A 68 1.87 14.81 5.45
CA GLU A 68 1.33 15.81 4.53
C GLU A 68 0.67 15.16 3.31
N ARG A 69 1.28 14.07 2.83
CA ARG A 69 0.73 13.34 1.70
C ARG A 69 -0.56 12.62 2.06
N ASN A 70 -0.62 12.06 3.27
CA ASN A 70 -1.85 11.44 3.78
C ASN A 70 -2.98 12.45 3.82
N GLU A 71 -2.73 13.64 4.36
CA GLU A 71 -3.74 14.69 4.42
C GLU A 71 -4.23 15.10 3.03
N GLU A 72 -3.31 15.33 2.10
CA GLU A 72 -3.64 15.72 0.74
C GLU A 72 -4.51 14.68 0.05
N LEU A 73 -4.12 13.41 0.13
CA LEU A 73 -4.88 12.34 -0.51
C LEU A 73 -6.27 12.17 0.10
N ARG A 74 -6.37 12.27 1.43
CA ARG A 74 -7.67 12.12 2.11
C ARG A 74 -8.62 13.26 1.77
N GLU A 75 -8.11 14.45 1.53
CA GLU A 75 -8.93 15.58 1.12
C GLU A 75 -9.48 15.41 -0.30
N HIS A 76 -8.70 14.82 -1.18
CA HIS A 76 -9.07 14.69 -2.60
C HIS A 76 -9.85 13.43 -2.93
N TYR A 77 -9.66 12.35 -2.15
CA TYR A 77 -10.23 11.05 -2.49
C TYR A 77 -10.95 10.43 -1.30
N GLY A 78 -12.27 10.29 -1.43
CA GLY A 78 -13.07 9.62 -0.39
C GLY A 78 -12.67 8.16 -0.17
N ALA A 79 -12.03 7.54 -1.16
CA ALA A 79 -11.56 6.17 -1.06
C ALA A 79 -10.22 6.01 -0.33
N ILE A 80 -9.68 7.12 0.19
CA ILE A 80 -8.46 7.10 1.00
C ILE A 80 -8.80 7.68 2.36
N THR A 81 -8.64 6.85 3.41
CA THR A 81 -9.08 7.20 4.76
C THR A 81 -7.96 6.94 5.76
N PRO A 82 -8.04 7.51 6.98
CA PRO A 82 -7.09 7.15 8.03
C PRO A 82 -7.14 5.65 8.28
N ALA A 83 -5.99 5.02 8.42
CA ALA A 83 -5.92 3.58 8.60
C ALA A 83 -6.55 3.15 9.92
N PHE A 84 -7.40 2.13 9.86
CA PHE A 84 -8.12 1.67 11.02
C PHE A 84 -7.21 0.97 12.04
N HIS A 85 -6.28 0.14 11.56
CA HIS A 85 -5.43 -0.71 12.42
C HIS A 85 -4.03 -0.13 12.69
N TRP A 86 -3.70 1.03 12.15
CA TRP A 86 -2.35 1.59 12.20
C TRP A 86 -2.39 3.03 12.67
N ASN A 87 -1.22 3.60 12.96
CA ASN A 87 -1.12 5.00 13.33
C ASN A 87 -1.69 5.88 12.21
N LYS A 88 -2.74 6.62 12.51
CA LYS A 88 -3.52 7.34 11.51
C LYS A 88 -2.79 8.53 10.89
N LYS A 89 -1.76 9.04 11.55
CA LYS A 89 -0.95 10.13 11.02
C LYS A 89 -0.07 9.65 9.86
N HIS A 90 0.46 8.43 9.99
CA HIS A 90 1.44 7.89 9.05
C HIS A 90 0.86 6.85 8.09
N TRP A 91 -0.32 6.34 8.35
CA TRP A 91 -0.91 5.24 7.58
C TRP A 91 -2.30 5.59 7.07
N SER A 92 -2.56 5.25 5.81
CA SER A 92 -3.89 5.38 5.21
C SER A 92 -4.37 4.04 4.70
N ASP A 93 -5.70 3.83 4.80
CA ASP A 93 -6.38 2.75 4.10
C ASP A 93 -6.73 3.24 2.71
N VAL A 94 -6.42 2.45 1.71
CA VAL A 94 -6.65 2.77 0.28
C VAL A 94 -7.58 1.72 -0.29
N TYR A 95 -8.78 2.14 -0.67
CA TYR A 95 -9.77 1.27 -1.30
C TYR A 95 -9.52 1.27 -2.80
N TYR A 96 -8.60 0.42 -3.22
CA TYR A 96 -7.97 0.47 -4.54
C TYR A 96 -8.92 0.20 -5.70
N THR A 97 -10.02 -0.51 -5.47
CA THR A 97 -10.99 -0.75 -6.55
C THR A 97 -11.83 0.48 -6.90
N LEU A 98 -11.74 1.54 -6.08
CA LEU A 98 -12.47 2.78 -6.28
C LEU A 98 -11.58 3.89 -6.85
N LEU A 99 -10.35 3.57 -7.22
CA LEU A 99 -9.37 4.52 -7.71
C LEU A 99 -8.75 4.02 -9.00
N SER A 100 -8.17 4.94 -9.77
CA SER A 100 -7.49 4.54 -11.00
C SER A 100 -6.24 3.72 -10.72
N THR A 101 -5.89 2.84 -11.65
CA THR A 101 -4.66 2.04 -11.55
C THR A 101 -3.43 2.94 -11.39
N GLU A 102 -3.36 4.02 -12.16
CA GLU A 102 -2.21 4.93 -12.13
C GLU A 102 -2.01 5.55 -10.75
N LEU A 103 -3.10 5.95 -10.11
CA LEU A 103 -3.02 6.53 -8.77
C LEU A 103 -2.60 5.49 -7.73
N VAL A 104 -3.20 4.30 -7.79
CA VAL A 104 -2.88 3.23 -6.85
C VAL A 104 -1.40 2.83 -6.97
N GLU A 105 -0.91 2.68 -8.20
CA GLU A 105 0.50 2.35 -8.43
C GLU A 105 1.41 3.45 -7.90
N ALA A 106 1.05 4.71 -8.12
CA ALA A 106 1.83 5.84 -7.61
C ALA A 106 1.91 5.82 -6.10
N ILE A 107 0.78 5.55 -5.43
CA ILE A 107 0.72 5.49 -3.96
C ILE A 107 1.63 4.37 -3.44
N ILE A 108 1.58 3.20 -4.06
CA ILE A 108 2.42 2.07 -3.66
C ILE A 108 3.90 2.42 -3.81
N ARG A 109 4.27 3.05 -4.94
CA ARG A 109 5.66 3.48 -5.16
C ARG A 109 6.10 4.51 -4.13
N GLU A 110 5.24 5.48 -3.82
CA GLU A 110 5.56 6.51 -2.83
C GLU A 110 5.82 5.89 -1.46
N SER A 111 5.01 4.92 -1.07
CA SER A 111 5.20 4.23 0.20
C SER A 111 6.52 3.46 0.23
N HIS A 112 6.83 2.76 -0.84
CA HIS A 112 8.09 2.04 -1.00
C HIS A 112 9.28 2.99 -0.88
N GLN A 113 9.24 4.12 -1.59
CA GLN A 113 10.30 5.11 -1.57
C GLN A 113 10.46 5.76 -0.19
N LEU A 114 9.37 5.97 0.51
CA LEU A 114 9.42 6.52 1.85
C LEU A 114 10.20 5.60 2.78
N ILE A 115 9.93 4.31 2.73
CA ILE A 115 10.65 3.34 3.57
C ILE A 115 12.15 3.35 3.22
N ILE A 116 12.48 3.36 1.93
CA ILE A 116 13.88 3.41 1.50
C ILE A 116 14.57 4.66 2.05
N SER A 117 13.88 5.79 2.05
CA SER A 117 14.45 7.05 2.56
C SER A 117 14.78 6.99 4.05
N THR A 118 14.18 6.07 4.80
CA THR A 118 14.43 5.92 6.24
C THR A 118 15.56 4.94 6.56
N LEU A 119 16.09 4.26 5.55
CA LEU A 119 17.14 3.26 5.76
C LEU A 119 18.49 3.92 6.03
N PRO A 120 19.40 3.23 6.76
CA PRO A 120 20.76 3.72 6.92
C PRO A 120 21.42 3.98 5.57
N LYS A 121 22.28 4.97 5.50
CA LYS A 121 22.91 5.41 4.25
C LYS A 121 23.54 4.26 3.47
N ALA A 122 24.27 3.39 4.14
CA ALA A 122 24.94 2.26 3.48
C ALA A 122 23.94 1.28 2.86
N VAL A 123 22.83 1.02 3.55
CA VAL A 123 21.77 0.14 3.05
C VAL A 123 21.01 0.81 1.91
N ARG A 124 20.68 2.09 2.10
CA ARG A 124 19.95 2.87 1.10
C ARG A 124 20.65 2.92 -0.24
N ALA A 125 21.97 2.89 -0.24
CA ALA A 125 22.77 2.92 -1.47
C ALA A 125 22.42 1.79 -2.43
N LYS A 126 21.97 0.63 -1.92
CA LYS A 126 21.54 -0.50 -2.73
C LYS A 126 20.37 -0.18 -3.64
N TYR A 127 19.60 0.85 -3.30
CA TYR A 127 18.35 1.18 -4.00
C TYR A 127 18.46 2.41 -4.89
N GLN A 128 19.61 3.07 -4.93
CA GLN A 128 19.77 4.33 -5.66
C GLN A 128 19.67 4.17 -7.17
N ASN A 129 19.99 2.99 -7.69
CA ASN A 129 19.96 2.71 -9.12
C ASN A 129 18.85 1.73 -9.50
N ALA A 130 17.91 1.53 -8.62
CA ALA A 130 16.83 0.59 -8.85
C ALA A 130 15.65 1.25 -9.57
#